data_642fe98e1f8386cf5de22bc039fa0172
#
_entry.id   642fe98e1f8386cf5de22bc039fa0172
#
_cell.length_a   1.000
_cell.length_b   1.000
_cell.length_c   1.000
_cell.angle_alpha   90.00
_cell.angle_beta   90.00
_cell.angle_gamma   90.00
#
_symmetry.space_group_name_H-M   'P 1'
#
loop_
_entity.id
_entity.type
_entity.pdbx_description
1 polymer ?
#
loop_
_entity_poly.entity_id
_entity_poly.type
_entity_poly.pdbx_seq_one_letter_code
_entity_poly.pdbx_strand_id
1 'polypeptide(L)'
;MSRSNHPVAEVFPPGLFIREELEARGWSQRDLAEILGRPFQAVNAIINGHKQITPRTARELEAAFGSSAEFWLNLEMSYRLQHEGLPDPAIARRAAERTSARRR
;
A
#
# COMPACT_ATOMS: atom_id res chain seq x y z
N MET A 1 0.25 -24.57 -0.73
CA MET A 1 -0.01 -24.05 -0.92
C MET A 1 -0.57 -23.39 -1.04
N SER A 2 -0.73 -23.09 -1.10
CA SER A 2 -1.31 -22.54 -1.44
C SER A 2 -1.63 -21.26 -1.52
N ARG A 3 -0.88 -20.45 -1.42
CA ARG A 3 -1.13 -19.16 -1.64
C ARG A 3 -1.51 -18.90 -2.97
N SER A 4 -1.04 -19.57 -3.92
CA SER A 4 -1.44 -19.41 -5.29
C SER A 4 -2.92 -19.66 -5.48
N ASN A 5 -3.58 -20.22 -4.48
CA ASN A 5 -4.99 -20.45 -4.57
C ASN A 5 -5.83 -19.27 -4.17
N HIS A 6 -5.21 -18.21 -3.72
CA HIS A 6 -5.96 -17.04 -3.34
C HIS A 6 -6.58 -16.38 -4.55
N PRO A 7 -7.79 -15.86 -4.44
CA PRO A 7 -8.37 -15.11 -5.54
C PRO A 7 -7.48 -13.95 -5.92
N VAL A 8 -7.40 -13.69 -7.20
CA VAL A 8 -6.58 -12.61 -7.70
C VAL A 8 -6.97 -11.28 -7.08
N ALA A 9 -8.25 -11.14 -6.78
CA ALA A 9 -8.75 -9.89 -6.24
C ALA A 9 -8.40 -9.67 -4.79
N GLU A 10 -7.88 -10.70 -4.14
CA GLU A 10 -7.58 -10.58 -2.72
C GLU A 10 -6.34 -9.73 -2.50
N VAL A 11 -6.51 -8.63 -1.77
CA VAL A 11 -5.44 -7.69 -1.52
C VAL A 11 -5.35 -7.43 -0.04
N PHE A 12 -4.17 -7.57 0.52
CA PHE A 12 -3.96 -7.40 1.95
C PHE A 12 -3.38 -6.03 2.23
N PRO A 13 -3.71 -5.45 3.39
CA PRO A 13 -3.15 -4.15 3.76
C PRO A 13 -1.64 -4.26 3.98
N PRO A 14 -0.89 -3.22 3.61
CA PRO A 14 0.57 -3.25 3.80
C PRO A 14 0.99 -3.49 5.25
N GLY A 15 0.17 -3.06 6.22
CA GLY A 15 0.48 -3.26 7.62
C GLY A 15 0.64 -4.71 8.00
N LEU A 16 -0.07 -5.61 7.31
CA LEU A 16 0.07 -7.03 7.55
C LEU A 16 1.50 -7.48 7.26
N PHE A 17 2.05 -7.01 6.15
CA PHE A 17 3.42 -7.38 5.77
C PHE A 17 4.44 -6.75 6.70
N ILE A 18 4.16 -5.54 7.19
CA ILE A 18 5.04 -4.92 8.18
C ILE A 18 5.06 -5.77 9.46
N ARG A 19 3.89 -6.23 9.91
CA ARG A 19 3.82 -7.06 11.10
C ARG A 19 4.61 -8.36 10.93
N GLU A 20 4.53 -8.95 9.74
CA GLU A 20 5.27 -10.17 9.46
C GLU A 20 6.77 -9.94 9.53
N GLU A 21 7.24 -8.80 9.00
CA GLU A 21 8.65 -8.47 9.05
C GLU A 21 9.11 -8.25 10.49
N LEU A 22 8.27 -7.60 11.29
CA LEU A 22 8.60 -7.40 12.70
C LEU A 22 8.70 -8.74 13.43
N GLU A 23 7.74 -9.61 13.18
CA GLU A 23 7.70 -10.90 13.83
C GLU A 23 8.92 -11.75 13.46
N ALA A 24 9.29 -11.72 12.19
CA ALA A 24 10.43 -12.48 11.72
C ALA A 24 11.74 -12.04 12.39
N ARG A 25 11.82 -10.78 12.81
CA ARG A 25 13.02 -10.23 13.42
C ARG A 25 12.95 -10.13 14.93
N GLY A 26 11.79 -10.43 15.50
CA GLY A 26 11.61 -10.26 16.93
C GLY A 26 11.57 -8.80 17.35
N TRP A 27 11.13 -7.91 16.46
CA TRP A 27 11.04 -6.49 16.75
C TRP A 27 9.60 -6.12 17.11
N SER A 28 9.49 -5.18 18.06
CA SER A 28 8.19 -4.60 18.38
C SER A 28 7.94 -3.40 17.47
N GLN A 29 6.71 -2.87 17.50
CA GLN A 29 6.43 -1.65 16.77
C GLN A 29 7.25 -0.48 17.33
N ARG A 30 7.54 -0.50 18.61
CA ARG A 30 8.38 0.51 19.21
C ARG A 30 9.79 0.43 18.66
N ASP A 31 10.30 -0.79 18.50
CA ASP A 31 11.61 -0.97 17.89
C ASP A 31 11.64 -0.36 16.50
N LEU A 32 10.61 -0.62 15.71
CA LEU A 32 10.56 -0.07 14.37
C LEU A 32 10.53 1.45 14.39
N ALA A 33 9.75 2.02 15.31
CA ALA A 33 9.68 3.48 15.42
C ALA A 33 11.06 4.07 15.70
N GLU A 34 11.80 3.43 16.59
CA GLU A 34 13.16 3.89 16.88
C GLU A 34 14.08 3.73 15.70
N ILE A 35 13.97 2.61 15.00
CA ILE A 35 14.80 2.36 13.83
C ILE A 35 14.51 3.39 12.73
N LEU A 36 13.25 3.71 12.52
CA LEU A 36 12.87 4.69 11.50
C LEU A 36 13.06 6.14 11.96
N GLY A 37 13.26 6.34 13.26
CA GLY A 37 13.38 7.70 13.78
C GLY A 37 12.07 8.44 13.75
N ARG A 38 10.97 7.74 13.99
CA ARG A 38 9.63 8.33 13.94
C ARG A 38 8.89 8.08 15.25
N PRO A 39 7.92 8.94 15.57
CA PRO A 39 7.10 8.70 16.76
C PRO A 39 6.33 7.40 16.64
N PHE A 40 6.13 6.73 17.76
CA PHE A 40 5.41 5.47 17.79
C PHE A 40 4.02 5.59 17.15
N GLN A 41 3.30 6.67 17.44
CA GLN A 41 1.96 6.82 16.89
C GLN A 41 1.96 6.90 15.38
N ALA A 42 2.99 7.49 14.78
CA ALA A 42 3.08 7.58 13.33
C ALA A 42 3.26 6.19 12.73
N VAL A 43 4.11 5.37 13.33
CA VAL A 43 4.34 4.03 12.84
C VAL A 43 3.10 3.18 13.05
N ASN A 44 2.47 3.30 14.20
CA ASN A 44 1.26 2.56 14.51
C ASN A 44 0.14 2.90 13.51
N ALA A 45 0.02 4.16 13.14
CA ALA A 45 -0.99 4.59 12.18
C ALA A 45 -0.75 3.97 10.80
N ILE A 46 0.51 3.86 10.40
CA ILE A 46 0.86 3.23 9.12
C ILE A 46 0.50 1.75 9.16
N ILE A 47 0.88 1.06 10.23
CA ILE A 47 0.64 -0.36 10.37
C ILE A 47 -0.86 -0.66 10.38
N ASN A 48 -1.65 0.19 11.02
CA ASN A 48 -3.08 -0.02 11.13
C ASN A 48 -3.86 0.54 9.92
N GLY A 49 -3.17 1.06 8.93
CA GLY A 49 -3.83 1.49 7.70
C GLY A 49 -4.47 2.87 7.77
N HIS A 50 -4.23 3.62 8.84
CA HIS A 50 -4.78 4.95 8.99
C HIS A 50 -3.93 6.01 8.31
N LYS A 51 -2.72 5.65 7.91
CA LYS A 51 -1.82 6.55 7.23
C LYS A 51 -1.16 5.80 6.09
N GLN A 52 -1.08 6.43 4.94
CA GLN A 52 -0.55 5.80 3.74
C GLN A 52 0.97 5.69 3.81
N ILE A 53 1.49 4.69 3.10
CA ILE A 53 2.91 4.57 2.88
C ILE A 53 3.26 5.48 1.71
N THR A 54 4.01 6.54 2.01
CA THR A 54 4.47 7.47 0.99
C THR A 54 5.81 6.99 0.44
N PRO A 55 6.31 7.58 -0.66
CA PRO A 55 7.64 7.22 -1.15
C PRO A 55 8.72 7.34 -0.08
N ARG A 56 8.63 8.37 0.77
CA ARG A 56 9.62 8.52 1.84
C ARG A 56 9.55 7.36 2.80
N THR A 57 8.34 6.99 3.25
CA THR A 57 8.18 5.87 4.16
C THR A 57 8.64 4.58 3.51
N ALA A 58 8.36 4.41 2.21
CA ALA A 58 8.77 3.22 1.49
C ALA A 58 10.29 3.07 1.48
N ARG A 59 11.02 4.18 1.30
CA ARG A 59 12.48 4.16 1.37
C ARG A 59 12.97 3.79 2.76
N GLU A 60 12.28 4.29 3.78
CA GLU A 60 12.64 3.96 5.16
C GLU A 60 12.42 2.48 5.45
N LEU A 61 11.31 1.93 4.97
CA LEU A 61 11.04 0.51 5.16
C LEU A 61 12.04 -0.33 4.39
N GLU A 62 12.44 0.12 3.22
CA GLU A 62 13.48 -0.56 2.45
C GLU A 62 14.78 -0.61 3.25
N ALA A 63 15.16 0.50 3.86
CA ALA A 63 16.38 0.55 4.66
C ALA A 63 16.29 -0.36 5.87
N ALA A 64 15.11 -0.44 6.48
CA ALA A 64 14.94 -1.22 7.70
C ALA A 64 14.83 -2.71 7.43
N PHE A 65 14.11 -3.09 6.38
CA PHE A 65 13.79 -4.50 6.13
C PHE A 65 14.50 -5.11 4.95
N GLY A 66 14.99 -4.30 4.02
CA GLY A 66 15.66 -4.82 2.84
C GLY A 66 14.75 -5.05 1.65
N SER A 67 13.44 -5.04 1.83
CA SER A 67 12.50 -5.14 0.71
C SER A 67 12.47 -3.81 -0.02
N SER A 68 12.34 -3.84 -1.34
CA SER A 68 12.45 -2.61 -2.12
C SER A 68 11.36 -1.61 -1.80
N ALA A 69 11.66 -0.33 -2.02
CA ALA A 69 10.65 0.72 -1.85
C ALA A 69 9.48 0.49 -2.78
N GLU A 70 9.75 0.00 -3.99
CA GLU A 70 8.70 -0.30 -4.96
C GLU A 70 7.74 -1.35 -4.43
N PHE A 71 8.28 -2.35 -3.74
CA PHE A 71 7.44 -3.39 -3.13
C PHE A 71 6.42 -2.76 -2.19
N TRP A 72 6.86 -1.89 -1.30
CA TRP A 72 5.97 -1.26 -0.34
C TRP A 72 4.96 -0.33 -0.99
N LEU A 73 5.40 0.42 -2.01
CA LEU A 73 4.49 1.30 -2.72
C LEU A 73 3.46 0.53 -3.53
N ASN A 74 3.86 -0.59 -4.11
CA ASN A 74 2.92 -1.42 -4.86
C ASN A 74 1.87 -2.02 -3.95
N LEU A 75 2.26 -2.45 -2.75
CA LEU A 75 1.29 -2.96 -1.78
C LEU A 75 0.30 -1.87 -1.41
N GLU A 76 0.82 -0.68 -1.13
CA GLU A 76 -0.02 0.45 -0.71
C GLU A 76 -0.99 0.82 -1.82
N MET A 77 -0.48 0.95 -3.04
CA MET A 77 -1.31 1.36 -4.17
C MET A 77 -2.40 0.35 -4.45
N SER A 78 -2.05 -0.94 -4.47
CA SER A 78 -3.03 -1.98 -4.74
C SER A 78 -4.13 -1.99 -3.68
N TYR A 79 -3.74 -1.82 -2.43
CA TYR A 79 -4.69 -1.81 -1.34
C TYR A 79 -5.65 -0.63 -1.44
N ARG A 80 -5.10 0.57 -1.69
CA ARG A 80 -5.94 1.77 -1.80
C ARG A 80 -6.84 1.70 -3.01
N LEU A 81 -6.32 1.20 -4.12
CA LEU A 81 -7.11 1.08 -5.34
C LEU A 81 -8.29 0.14 -5.13
N GLN A 82 -8.07 -0.97 -4.45
CA GLN A 82 -9.11 -1.92 -4.14
C GLN A 82 -10.21 -1.27 -3.29
N HIS A 83 -9.82 -0.47 -2.31
CA HIS A 83 -10.76 0.18 -1.42
C HIS A 83 -11.50 1.33 -2.06
N GLU A 84 -10.88 1.94 -3.07
CA GLU A 84 -11.52 3.05 -3.75
C GLU A 84 -12.72 2.61 -4.58
N GLY A 85 -12.61 1.41 -5.16
CA GLY A 85 -13.68 0.90 -5.99
C GLY A 85 -13.64 1.50 -7.39
N LEU A 86 -14.76 1.42 -8.06
CA LEU A 86 -14.85 1.84 -9.45
C LEU A 86 -15.20 3.32 -9.54
N PRO A 87 -14.75 3.99 -10.60
CA PRO A 87 -15.06 5.40 -10.77
C PRO A 87 -16.51 5.58 -11.24
N ASP A 88 -16.95 6.83 -11.23
CA ASP A 88 -18.25 7.19 -11.78
C ASP A 88 -18.30 6.80 -13.26
N PRO A 89 -19.27 5.96 -13.67
CA PRO A 89 -19.37 5.54 -15.09
C PRO A 89 -19.54 6.70 -16.04
N ALA A 90 -20.03 7.84 -15.55
CA ALA A 90 -20.20 9.00 -16.41
C ALA A 90 -18.89 9.53 -16.96
N ILE A 91 -17.78 9.25 -16.27
CA ILE A 91 -16.48 9.72 -16.74
C ILE A 91 -16.13 9.10 -18.08
N ALA A 92 -16.23 7.78 -18.18
CA ALA A 92 -15.90 7.09 -19.42
C ALA A 92 -16.85 7.53 -20.54
N ARG A 93 -18.12 7.72 -20.21
CA ARG A 93 -19.11 8.16 -21.20
C ARG A 93 -18.76 9.54 -21.74
N ARG A 94 -18.44 10.47 -20.87
CA ARG A 94 -18.09 11.83 -21.29
C ARG A 94 -16.81 11.84 -22.12
N ALA A 95 -15.86 10.98 -21.76
CA ALA A 95 -14.61 10.88 -22.52
C ALA A 95 -14.88 10.36 -23.92
N ALA A 96 -15.74 9.34 -24.04
CA ALA A 96 -16.07 8.77 -25.33
C ALA A 96 -16.78 9.78 -26.22
N GLU A 97 -17.68 10.57 -25.64
CA GLU A 97 -18.40 11.59 -26.39
C GLU A 97 -17.46 12.65 -26.95
N ARG A 98 -16.48 13.08 -26.14
CA ARG A 98 -15.51 14.05 -26.59
C ARG A 98 -14.66 13.53 -27.71
N THR A 99 -14.24 12.27 -27.60
CA THR A 99 -13.42 11.63 -28.62
C THR A 99 -14.17 11.55 -29.92
N SER A 100 -15.44 11.13 -29.88
CA SER A 100 -16.25 11.03 -31.07
C SER A 100 -16.44 12.38 -31.71
N ALA A 101 -16.72 13.41 -30.92
CA ALA A 101 -16.92 14.74 -31.47
C ALA A 101 -15.69 15.25 -32.18
N ARG A 102 -14.52 14.95 -31.66
CA ARG A 102 -13.29 15.45 -32.27
C ARG A 102 -12.94 14.75 -33.57
N ARG A 103 -13.43 13.57 -33.73
CA ARG A 103 -13.13 12.83 -34.96
C ARG A 103 -13.91 13.31 -36.18
N ARG A 104 -14.92 14.11 -35.94
CA ARG A 104 -15.70 14.62 -37.06
C ARG A 104 -15.02 15.81 -37.72
#